data_176c5f57e0996c6eef4f8afcdd8f5279
#
_entry.id   176c5f57e0996c6eef4f8afcdd8f5279
#
_cell.length_a   1.000
_cell.length_b   1.000
_cell.length_c   1.000
_cell.angle_alpha   90.00
_cell.angle_beta   90.00
_cell.angle_gamma   90.00
#
_symmetry.space_group_name_H-M   'P 1'
#
loop_
_entity.id
_entity.type
_entity.pdbx_description
1 polymer ?
#
loop_
_entity_poly.entity_id
_entity_poly.type
_entity_poly.pdbx_seq_one_letter_code
_entity_poly.pdbx_strand_id
1 'polypeptide(L)'
;MKEIKFEENGNMVLVHSFNNDQVKDNLKPRIYTVRFSKPIGFYLEVNMDLFSIPNRVYGNTMERVDKIYNTFTDRTKSTSVLMTGKKGSGKTLLAEIMCNHMIGNEYPVLLINDSFAGDDFNEFIDKIGPCVLFFDEFGKNYYNPNHKNDNSNQDSLLTLLDGTMNPKRLVLLTENNQWRINEYMLNRPGRIFYHFKYDKLNEYIITEYCNDKNVPTEPTQDIIDIARMVNEFSFDILKGIVEEYTRYGHPIDDIIRDLNIVTEKESKWIMQVTRVMLDNKNILSKPVTIDLPSKHNSQCIDLDVNALNADKTQSSDVVML
;
A
#
# COMPACT_ATOMS: atom_id res chain seq x y z
N MET A 1 -40.19 9.16 2.42
CA MET A 1 -38.79 8.77 2.75
C MET A 1 -38.69 8.76 4.27
N LYS A 2 -38.13 7.73 4.88
CA LYS A 2 -37.85 7.74 6.33
C LYS A 2 -36.75 8.76 6.58
N GLU A 3 -36.99 9.75 7.41
CA GLU A 3 -36.01 10.75 7.80
C GLU A 3 -35.01 10.10 8.75
N ILE A 4 -33.70 10.19 8.43
CA ILE A 4 -32.64 9.59 9.24
C ILE A 4 -32.07 10.68 10.12
N LYS A 5 -31.91 10.40 11.40
CA LYS A 5 -31.48 11.35 12.42
C LYS A 5 -30.36 10.76 13.28
N PHE A 6 -29.50 11.63 13.81
CA PHE A 6 -28.31 11.29 14.59
C PHE A 6 -28.44 11.86 16.01
N GLU A 7 -28.46 10.96 17.01
CA GLU A 7 -28.51 11.32 18.43
C GLU A 7 -27.12 11.17 19.06
N GLU A 8 -26.55 12.30 19.52
CA GLU A 8 -25.26 12.33 20.20
C GLU A 8 -25.46 12.11 21.71
N ASN A 9 -24.82 11.07 22.27
CA ASN A 9 -24.86 10.75 23.68
C ASN A 9 -23.41 10.58 24.21
N GLY A 10 -22.80 11.71 24.61
CA GLY A 10 -21.37 11.76 24.87
C GLY A 10 -20.56 11.49 23.59
N ASN A 11 -19.73 10.44 23.60
CA ASN A 11 -18.95 10.01 22.42
C ASN A 11 -19.72 9.03 21.52
N MET A 12 -20.91 8.60 21.93
CA MET A 12 -21.74 7.68 21.14
C MET A 12 -22.68 8.46 20.25
N VAL A 13 -22.81 8.04 18.98
CA VAL A 13 -23.80 8.57 18.04
C VAL A 13 -24.68 7.44 17.57
N LEU A 14 -25.96 7.51 17.92
CA LEU A 14 -26.99 6.56 17.47
C LEU A 14 -27.62 7.05 16.18
N VAL A 15 -27.91 6.09 15.30
CA VAL A 15 -28.53 6.36 13.99
C VAL A 15 -29.98 5.88 14.04
N HIS A 16 -30.92 6.80 14.03
CA HIS A 16 -32.36 6.55 14.13
C HIS A 16 -33.09 6.79 12.81
N SER A 17 -34.15 6.05 12.61
CA SER A 17 -35.09 6.24 11.49
C SER A 17 -36.47 6.75 11.93
N PHE A 18 -36.50 7.55 13.02
CA PHE A 18 -37.74 8.07 13.62
C PHE A 18 -37.71 9.58 13.82
N ASN A 19 -38.89 10.20 13.87
CA ASN A 19 -39.02 11.64 14.18
C ASN A 19 -38.85 11.86 15.69
N ASN A 20 -37.72 12.42 16.11
CA ASN A 20 -37.47 12.90 17.46
C ASN A 20 -36.75 14.24 17.41
N ASP A 21 -37.25 15.26 18.07
CA ASP A 21 -36.83 16.67 17.97
C ASP A 21 -35.41 16.95 18.56
N GLN A 22 -34.77 15.97 19.20
CA GLN A 22 -33.43 16.11 19.78
C GLN A 22 -32.30 15.64 18.85
N VAL A 23 -32.60 15.35 17.60
CA VAL A 23 -31.73 14.62 16.68
C VAL A 23 -31.31 15.50 15.51
N LYS A 24 -30.02 15.48 15.15
CA LYS A 24 -29.45 16.29 14.07
C LYS A 24 -29.70 15.64 12.71
N ASP A 25 -30.00 16.46 11.71
CA ASP A 25 -30.27 15.99 10.34
C ASP A 25 -29.00 15.55 9.60
N ASN A 26 -27.81 16.02 10.02
CA ASN A 26 -26.55 15.69 9.39
C ASN A 26 -25.50 15.26 10.43
N LEU A 27 -24.72 14.23 10.06
CA LEU A 27 -23.55 13.83 10.80
C LEU A 27 -22.43 14.87 10.63
N LYS A 28 -21.82 15.32 11.72
CA LYS A 28 -20.72 16.29 11.62
C LYS A 28 -19.54 15.68 10.84
N PRO A 29 -18.83 16.49 10.01
CA PRO A 29 -17.62 16.04 9.33
C PRO A 29 -16.46 15.89 10.33
N ARG A 30 -16.25 14.69 10.80
CA ARG A 30 -15.16 14.25 11.70
C ARG A 30 -14.96 12.75 11.56
N ILE A 31 -14.06 12.19 12.34
CA ILE A 31 -13.73 10.76 12.34
C ILE A 31 -14.52 10.03 13.40
N TYR A 32 -15.22 9.00 12.97
CA TYR A 32 -15.99 8.07 13.80
C TYR A 32 -15.44 6.66 13.65
N THR A 33 -15.53 5.86 14.70
CA THR A 33 -15.31 4.42 14.64
C THR A 33 -16.66 3.72 14.63
N VAL A 34 -16.86 2.82 13.69
CA VAL A 34 -18.06 1.96 13.68
C VAL A 34 -17.92 0.91 14.77
N ARG A 35 -18.97 0.77 15.59
CA ARG A 35 -19.05 -0.19 16.69
C ARG A 35 -20.33 -1.01 16.59
N PHE A 36 -20.32 -2.17 17.23
CA PHE A 36 -21.49 -3.03 17.38
C PHE A 36 -21.65 -3.50 18.81
N SER A 37 -22.86 -3.42 19.33
CA SER A 37 -23.24 -3.96 20.64
C SER A 37 -24.58 -4.66 20.53
N LYS A 38 -24.71 -5.87 21.06
CA LYS A 38 -25.95 -6.68 20.96
C LYS A 38 -27.24 -5.96 21.31
N PRO A 39 -27.32 -5.14 22.40
CA PRO A 39 -28.58 -4.46 22.73
C PRO A 39 -28.87 -3.25 21.84
N ILE A 40 -27.85 -2.64 21.20
CA ILE A 40 -27.98 -1.38 20.45
C ILE A 40 -27.92 -1.63 18.93
N GLY A 41 -27.21 -2.65 18.48
CA GLY A 41 -26.86 -2.85 17.08
C GLY A 41 -25.59 -2.04 16.72
N PHE A 42 -25.51 -1.58 15.47
CA PHE A 42 -24.43 -0.72 14.99
C PHE A 42 -24.64 0.72 15.47
N TYR A 43 -23.55 1.36 15.88
CA TYR A 43 -23.50 2.78 16.25
C TYR A 43 -22.15 3.39 15.91
N LEU A 44 -22.06 4.71 15.98
CA LEU A 44 -20.82 5.44 15.76
C LEU A 44 -20.27 5.95 17.09
N GLU A 45 -18.96 5.75 17.27
CA GLU A 45 -18.21 6.32 18.39
C GLU A 45 -17.35 7.47 17.84
N VAL A 46 -17.46 8.66 18.42
CA VAL A 46 -16.62 9.80 18.07
C VAL A 46 -15.17 9.46 18.41
N ASN A 47 -14.28 9.50 17.44
CA ASN A 47 -12.88 9.18 17.63
C ASN A 47 -12.05 10.47 17.77
N MET A 48 -11.93 11.26 16.72
CA MET A 48 -11.19 12.51 16.69
C MET A 48 -11.75 13.45 15.58
N ASP A 49 -11.35 14.71 15.62
CA ASP A 49 -11.78 15.64 14.57
C ASP A 49 -10.95 15.47 13.29
N LEU A 50 -9.63 15.30 13.40
CA LEU A 50 -8.71 15.14 12.28
C LEU A 50 -7.57 14.17 12.67
N PHE A 51 -6.99 13.49 11.67
CA PHE A 51 -5.72 12.78 11.84
C PHE A 51 -4.55 13.76 12.01
N SER A 52 -3.57 13.37 12.81
CA SER A 52 -2.31 14.11 12.92
C SER A 52 -1.40 13.80 11.74
N ILE A 53 -1.20 14.78 10.86
CA ILE A 53 -0.37 14.64 9.67
C ILE A 53 0.99 15.29 9.90
N PRO A 54 2.10 14.68 9.44
CA PRO A 54 3.42 15.30 9.46
C PRO A 54 3.43 16.65 8.72
N ASN A 55 4.22 17.61 9.22
CA ASN A 55 4.34 18.95 8.60
C ASN A 55 4.82 18.89 7.14
N ARG A 56 5.58 17.86 6.79
CA ARG A 56 6.05 17.65 5.43
C ARG A 56 5.78 16.22 4.98
N VAL A 57 5.25 16.10 3.78
CA VAL A 57 4.92 14.85 3.11
C VAL A 57 5.79 14.74 1.86
N TYR A 58 6.46 13.61 1.69
CA TYR A 58 7.42 13.38 0.61
C TYR A 58 6.81 12.58 -0.55
N GLY A 59 7.40 12.74 -1.72
CA GLY A 59 6.98 12.03 -2.93
C GLY A 59 5.64 12.54 -3.48
N ASN A 60 4.94 11.66 -4.18
CA ASN A 60 3.72 12.00 -4.92
C ASN A 60 2.40 11.82 -4.13
N THR A 61 2.48 11.82 -2.80
CA THR A 61 1.29 11.57 -1.94
C THR A 61 0.23 12.64 -2.14
N MET A 62 0.60 13.92 -2.19
CA MET A 62 -0.35 15.01 -2.38
C MET A 62 -1.00 14.98 -3.78
N GLU A 63 -0.23 14.69 -4.82
CA GLU A 63 -0.77 14.50 -6.17
C GLU A 63 -1.80 13.36 -6.24
N ARG A 64 -1.56 12.29 -5.49
CA ARG A 64 -2.52 11.18 -5.37
C ARG A 64 -3.79 11.60 -4.64
N VAL A 65 -3.68 12.42 -3.58
CA VAL A 65 -4.85 12.97 -2.87
C VAL A 65 -5.70 13.79 -3.83
N ASP A 66 -5.11 14.73 -4.57
CA ASP A 66 -5.81 15.55 -5.55
C ASP A 66 -6.45 14.70 -6.65
N LYS A 67 -5.73 13.70 -7.15
CA LYS A 67 -6.24 12.76 -8.16
C LYS A 67 -7.46 11.98 -7.65
N ILE A 68 -7.41 11.46 -6.42
CA ILE A 68 -8.52 10.72 -5.81
C ILE A 68 -9.73 11.66 -5.65
N TYR A 69 -9.51 12.84 -5.10
CA TYR A 69 -10.57 13.83 -4.85
C TYR A 69 -11.26 14.25 -6.14
N ASN A 70 -10.51 14.69 -7.15
CA ASN A 70 -11.05 15.10 -8.43
C ASN A 70 -11.84 13.95 -9.09
N THR A 71 -11.31 12.73 -9.05
CA THR A 71 -12.03 11.57 -9.57
C THR A 71 -13.30 11.28 -8.79
N PHE A 72 -13.25 11.35 -7.47
CA PHE A 72 -14.43 11.16 -6.63
C PHE A 72 -15.49 12.21 -6.94
N THR A 73 -15.13 13.48 -7.10
CA THR A 73 -16.09 14.57 -7.40
C THR A 73 -16.73 14.41 -8.77
N ASP A 74 -15.94 14.07 -9.79
CA ASP A 74 -16.40 13.95 -11.18
C ASP A 74 -17.30 12.71 -11.42
N ARG A 75 -17.07 11.64 -10.68
CA ARG A 75 -17.84 10.39 -10.84
C ARG A 75 -19.22 10.50 -10.19
N THR A 76 -20.20 9.84 -10.78
CA THR A 76 -21.54 9.67 -10.21
C THR A 76 -21.64 8.47 -9.26
N LYS A 77 -20.65 7.56 -9.30
CA LYS A 77 -20.59 6.34 -8.48
C LYS A 77 -19.54 6.49 -7.39
N SER A 78 -19.63 5.65 -6.37
CA SER A 78 -18.59 5.52 -5.33
C SER A 78 -17.21 5.24 -5.96
N THR A 79 -16.17 5.66 -5.27
CA THR A 79 -14.79 5.48 -5.70
C THR A 79 -14.04 4.72 -4.62
N SER A 80 -13.46 3.58 -4.98
CA SER A 80 -12.69 2.75 -4.06
C SER A 80 -11.21 2.81 -4.41
N VAL A 81 -10.37 2.99 -3.40
CA VAL A 81 -8.92 3.11 -3.51
C VAL A 81 -8.28 2.04 -2.64
N LEU A 82 -7.56 1.13 -3.25
CA LEU A 82 -6.75 0.12 -2.57
C LEU A 82 -5.28 0.56 -2.57
N MET A 83 -4.66 0.52 -1.42
CA MET A 83 -3.24 0.79 -1.23
C MET A 83 -2.57 -0.47 -0.69
N THR A 84 -1.69 -1.09 -1.48
CA THR A 84 -0.96 -2.29 -1.06
C THR A 84 0.54 -2.03 -1.01
N GLY A 85 1.23 -2.73 -0.12
CA GLY A 85 2.68 -2.66 0.00
C GLY A 85 3.14 -2.86 1.45
N LYS A 86 4.43 -2.89 1.67
CA LYS A 86 5.02 -3.20 2.96
C LYS A 86 4.67 -2.17 4.04
N LYS A 87 4.78 -2.59 5.31
CA LYS A 87 4.61 -1.71 6.46
C LYS A 87 5.62 -0.56 6.41
N GLY A 88 5.20 0.63 6.83
CA GLY A 88 6.06 1.83 6.79
C GLY A 88 6.27 2.44 5.40
N SER A 89 5.48 2.06 4.39
CA SER A 89 5.58 2.60 3.02
C SER A 89 4.75 3.86 2.75
N GLY A 90 3.96 4.33 3.73
CA GLY A 90 3.15 5.54 3.59
C GLY A 90 1.70 5.33 3.13
N LYS A 91 1.20 4.10 3.08
CA LYS A 91 -0.21 3.79 2.69
C LYS A 91 -1.22 4.46 3.60
N THR A 92 -1.09 4.21 4.91
CA THR A 92 -1.98 4.78 5.93
C THR A 92 -1.88 6.30 5.94
N LEU A 93 -0.68 6.86 5.75
CA LEU A 93 -0.51 8.32 5.63
C LEU A 93 -1.30 8.92 4.47
N LEU A 94 -1.28 8.30 3.28
CA LEU A 94 -2.12 8.75 2.15
C LEU A 94 -3.60 8.69 2.51
N ALA A 95 -4.05 7.60 3.16
CA ALA A 95 -5.44 7.45 3.57
C ALA A 95 -5.85 8.52 4.60
N GLU A 96 -5.02 8.79 5.60
CA GLU A 96 -5.26 9.80 6.64
C GLU A 96 -5.33 11.22 6.06
N ILE A 97 -4.39 11.57 5.16
CA ILE A 97 -4.43 12.87 4.45
C ILE A 97 -5.71 13.00 3.63
N MET A 98 -6.08 11.92 2.91
CA MET A 98 -7.32 11.91 2.12
C MET A 98 -8.55 12.07 3.02
N CYS A 99 -8.59 11.41 4.18
CA CYS A 99 -9.66 11.56 5.16
C CYS A 99 -9.76 13.01 5.65
N ASN A 100 -8.66 13.64 6.04
CA ASN A 100 -8.64 15.04 6.48
C ASN A 100 -9.11 15.99 5.35
N HIS A 101 -8.69 15.72 4.11
CA HIS A 101 -9.14 16.47 2.94
C HIS A 101 -10.66 16.36 2.74
N MET A 102 -11.22 15.15 2.91
CA MET A 102 -12.67 14.92 2.78
C MET A 102 -13.46 15.56 3.92
N ILE A 103 -12.94 15.57 5.16
CA ILE A 103 -13.55 16.26 6.29
C ILE A 103 -13.63 17.77 6.00
N GLY A 104 -12.57 18.37 5.44
CA GLY A 104 -12.56 19.75 4.98
C GLY A 104 -13.61 20.06 3.88
N ASN A 105 -14.10 19.02 3.20
CA ASN A 105 -15.16 19.08 2.19
C ASN A 105 -16.51 18.52 2.71
N GLU A 106 -16.73 18.60 4.01
CA GLU A 106 -17.99 18.26 4.70
C GLU A 106 -18.38 16.75 4.66
N TYR A 107 -17.44 15.83 4.42
CA TYR A 107 -17.71 14.39 4.46
C TYR A 107 -17.26 13.79 5.80
N PRO A 108 -18.13 13.09 6.55
CA PRO A 108 -17.72 12.33 7.73
C PRO A 108 -16.89 11.11 7.32
N VAL A 109 -15.96 10.71 8.18
CA VAL A 109 -15.08 9.55 7.99
C VAL A 109 -15.46 8.45 8.98
N LEU A 110 -15.65 7.25 8.48
CA LEU A 110 -15.97 6.05 9.26
C LEU A 110 -14.80 5.08 9.23
N LEU A 111 -14.17 4.88 10.38
CA LEU A 111 -13.15 3.84 10.57
C LEU A 111 -13.82 2.50 10.83
N ILE A 112 -13.46 1.49 10.05
CA ILE A 112 -13.96 0.14 10.19
C ILE A 112 -12.78 -0.75 10.62
N ASN A 113 -12.68 -0.98 11.93
CA ASN A 113 -11.57 -1.71 12.55
C ASN A 113 -11.91 -3.17 12.89
N ASP A 114 -13.14 -3.58 12.68
CA ASP A 114 -13.64 -4.93 12.92
C ASP A 114 -14.16 -5.56 11.62
N SER A 115 -14.34 -6.89 11.61
CA SER A 115 -14.80 -7.64 10.42
C SER A 115 -16.32 -7.53 10.23
N PHE A 116 -16.84 -6.31 10.19
CA PHE A 116 -18.25 -6.07 9.93
C PHE A 116 -18.59 -6.33 8.46
N ALA A 117 -19.59 -7.18 8.23
CA ALA A 117 -20.05 -7.57 6.90
C ALA A 117 -21.51 -8.03 6.96
N GLY A 118 -22.15 -8.12 5.79
CA GLY A 118 -23.53 -8.59 5.65
C GLY A 118 -24.56 -7.47 5.60
N ASP A 119 -25.84 -7.89 5.47
CA ASP A 119 -26.93 -6.96 5.15
C ASP A 119 -27.17 -5.91 6.25
N ASP A 120 -27.12 -6.30 7.52
CA ASP A 120 -27.32 -5.36 8.64
C ASP A 120 -26.27 -4.25 8.67
N PHE A 121 -24.99 -4.60 8.38
CA PHE A 121 -23.93 -3.62 8.28
C PHE A 121 -24.12 -2.70 7.08
N ASN A 122 -24.46 -3.27 5.92
CA ASN A 122 -24.70 -2.49 4.71
C ASN A 122 -25.89 -1.53 4.90
N GLU A 123 -26.99 -1.99 5.51
CA GLU A 123 -28.14 -1.14 5.83
C GLU A 123 -27.77 0.00 6.80
N PHE A 124 -26.94 -0.29 7.80
CA PHE A 124 -26.46 0.73 8.72
C PHE A 124 -25.62 1.81 7.98
N ILE A 125 -24.68 1.39 7.14
CA ILE A 125 -23.87 2.32 6.34
C ILE A 125 -24.73 3.13 5.37
N ASP A 126 -25.77 2.53 4.80
CA ASP A 126 -26.70 3.24 3.88
C ASP A 126 -27.49 4.34 4.58
N LYS A 127 -27.83 4.17 5.85
CA LYS A 127 -28.50 5.21 6.65
C LYS A 127 -27.62 6.44 6.92
N ILE A 128 -26.29 6.29 6.91
CA ILE A 128 -25.38 7.40 7.22
C ILE A 128 -25.29 8.40 6.07
N GLY A 129 -25.46 7.92 4.84
CA GLY A 129 -25.39 8.80 3.67
C GLY A 129 -23.99 8.90 3.05
N PRO A 130 -23.66 9.99 2.36
CA PRO A 130 -22.35 10.23 1.76
C PRO A 130 -21.27 10.33 2.84
N CYS A 131 -20.24 9.50 2.76
CA CYS A 131 -19.16 9.43 3.75
C CYS A 131 -17.89 8.81 3.15
N VAL A 132 -16.81 8.86 3.91
CA VAL A 132 -15.60 8.08 3.65
C VAL A 132 -15.64 6.82 4.50
N LEU A 133 -15.41 5.66 3.90
CA LEU A 133 -15.19 4.40 4.60
C LEU A 133 -13.70 4.10 4.59
N PHE A 134 -13.08 4.00 5.75
CA PHE A 134 -11.67 3.71 5.85
C PHE A 134 -11.42 2.38 6.56
N PHE A 135 -10.86 1.41 5.83
CA PHE A 135 -10.46 0.09 6.28
C PHE A 135 -8.92 0.04 6.33
N ASP A 136 -8.37 0.20 7.53
CA ASP A 136 -6.92 0.06 7.71
C ASP A 136 -6.56 -1.41 7.97
N GLU A 137 -5.48 -1.88 7.34
CA GLU A 137 -5.04 -3.29 7.39
C GLU A 137 -6.19 -4.27 7.07
N PHE A 138 -6.90 -4.04 5.95
CA PHE A 138 -8.11 -4.75 5.54
C PHE A 138 -8.03 -6.27 5.70
N GLY A 139 -6.95 -6.91 5.23
CA GLY A 139 -6.79 -8.35 5.31
C GLY A 139 -6.65 -8.88 6.73
N LYS A 140 -6.29 -8.04 7.71
CA LYS A 140 -6.24 -8.47 9.11
C LYS A 140 -7.60 -8.88 9.64
N ASN A 141 -8.64 -8.14 9.24
CA ASN A 141 -10.00 -8.35 9.71
C ASN A 141 -10.83 -9.23 8.78
N TYR A 142 -10.53 -9.23 7.48
CA TYR A 142 -11.36 -9.87 6.46
C TYR A 142 -10.72 -11.09 5.77
N TYR A 143 -9.47 -11.42 6.05
CA TYR A 143 -8.81 -12.62 5.53
C TYR A 143 -8.79 -13.74 6.58
N ASN A 144 -9.30 -14.91 6.20
CA ASN A 144 -9.25 -16.10 7.05
C ASN A 144 -8.17 -17.07 6.57
N PRO A 145 -7.03 -17.24 7.29
CA PRO A 145 -5.94 -18.12 6.88
C PRO A 145 -6.31 -19.62 6.92
N ASN A 146 -7.30 -19.99 7.74
CA ASN A 146 -7.74 -21.39 7.88
C ASN A 146 -8.67 -21.83 6.75
N HIS A 147 -9.27 -20.89 6.04
CA HIS A 147 -10.18 -21.10 4.93
C HIS A 147 -9.75 -20.25 3.74
N LYS A 148 -8.62 -20.60 3.10
CA LYS A 148 -8.06 -19.85 1.96
C LYS A 148 -9.05 -19.63 0.80
N ASN A 149 -10.08 -20.46 0.70
CA ASN A 149 -11.13 -20.36 -0.31
C ASN A 149 -12.44 -19.76 0.24
N ASP A 150 -12.50 -19.43 1.53
CA ASP A 150 -13.69 -18.82 2.14
C ASP A 150 -13.48 -17.29 2.23
N ASN A 151 -13.86 -16.63 1.17
CA ASN A 151 -13.86 -15.17 1.07
C ASN A 151 -15.21 -14.56 1.46
N SER A 152 -16.07 -15.30 2.16
CA SER A 152 -17.46 -14.90 2.46
C SER A 152 -17.56 -13.50 3.09
N ASN A 153 -16.64 -13.15 3.99
CA ASN A 153 -16.61 -11.82 4.61
C ASN A 153 -16.19 -10.72 3.61
N GLN A 154 -15.25 -11.00 2.71
CA GLN A 154 -14.87 -10.04 1.66
C GLN A 154 -15.96 -9.95 0.59
N ASP A 155 -16.59 -11.09 0.24
CA ASP A 155 -17.66 -11.14 -0.76
C ASP A 155 -18.88 -10.34 -0.32
N SER A 156 -19.23 -10.35 0.96
CA SER A 156 -20.34 -9.53 1.49
C SER A 156 -20.09 -8.02 1.44
N LEU A 157 -18.82 -7.58 1.31
CA LEU A 157 -18.47 -6.17 1.07
C LEU A 157 -18.44 -5.80 -0.42
N LEU A 158 -18.53 -6.77 -1.33
CA LEU A 158 -18.48 -6.50 -2.77
C LEU A 158 -19.62 -5.57 -3.21
N THR A 159 -20.79 -5.75 -2.63
CA THR A 159 -21.97 -4.91 -2.91
C THR A 159 -21.71 -3.45 -2.53
N LEU A 160 -21.07 -3.23 -1.39
CA LEU A 160 -20.67 -1.91 -0.90
C LEU A 160 -19.62 -1.26 -1.81
N LEU A 161 -18.69 -2.07 -2.38
CA LEU A 161 -17.63 -1.62 -3.28
C LEU A 161 -18.10 -1.42 -4.72
N ASP A 162 -19.10 -2.18 -5.20
CA ASP A 162 -19.58 -2.10 -6.60
C ASP A 162 -20.14 -0.72 -6.97
N GLY A 163 -20.25 0.20 -6.01
CA GLY A 163 -20.65 1.58 -6.24
C GLY A 163 -22.05 1.75 -6.84
N THR A 164 -22.85 0.68 -6.84
CA THR A 164 -24.25 0.68 -7.31
C THR A 164 -25.20 1.20 -6.25
N MET A 165 -24.72 1.30 -5.01
CA MET A 165 -25.49 1.80 -3.88
C MET A 165 -25.47 3.33 -3.84
N ASN A 166 -26.63 3.94 -3.66
CA ASN A 166 -26.76 5.33 -3.22
C ASN A 166 -26.82 5.32 -1.68
N PRO A 167 -26.08 6.21 -1.03
CA PRO A 167 -25.36 7.37 -1.52
C PRO A 167 -23.92 7.08 -1.97
N LYS A 168 -23.35 8.01 -2.74
CA LYS A 168 -21.96 8.01 -3.23
C LYS A 168 -20.97 8.09 -2.07
N ARG A 169 -19.97 7.19 -2.07
CA ARG A 169 -18.95 7.07 -1.00
C ARG A 169 -17.54 7.00 -1.56
N LEU A 170 -16.57 7.48 -0.78
CA LEU A 170 -15.16 7.19 -1.00
C LEU A 170 -14.76 6.02 -0.08
N VAL A 171 -14.20 4.96 -0.64
CA VAL A 171 -13.74 3.78 0.13
C VAL A 171 -12.22 3.70 0.04
N LEU A 172 -11.56 3.74 1.18
CA LEU A 172 -10.11 3.65 1.31
C LEU A 172 -9.76 2.33 2.00
N LEU A 173 -8.91 1.53 1.37
CA LEU A 173 -8.43 0.26 1.90
C LEU A 173 -6.91 0.25 1.90
N THR A 174 -6.30 -0.07 3.03
CA THR A 174 -4.86 -0.37 3.11
C THR A 174 -4.65 -1.85 3.35
N GLU A 175 -3.59 -2.42 2.75
CA GLU A 175 -3.21 -3.81 2.99
C GLU A 175 -1.70 -3.99 2.82
N ASN A 176 -1.10 -4.75 3.71
CA ASN A 176 0.33 -5.04 3.66
C ASN A 176 0.65 -6.16 2.65
N ASN A 177 -0.26 -7.10 2.46
CA ASN A 177 -0.07 -8.27 1.63
C ASN A 177 -1.19 -8.39 0.58
N GLN A 178 -0.90 -8.05 -0.66
CA GLN A 178 -1.88 -8.09 -1.76
C GLN A 178 -2.61 -9.45 -1.89
N TRP A 179 -1.93 -10.58 -1.60
CA TRP A 179 -2.51 -11.92 -1.69
C TRP A 179 -3.64 -12.19 -0.67
N ARG A 180 -3.84 -11.30 0.33
CA ARG A 180 -4.98 -11.36 1.26
C ARG A 180 -6.26 -10.75 0.70
N ILE A 181 -6.15 -10.07 -0.44
CA ILE A 181 -7.28 -9.45 -1.11
C ILE A 181 -7.85 -10.43 -2.12
N ASN A 182 -9.17 -10.61 -2.07
CA ASN A 182 -9.90 -11.44 -3.02
C ASN A 182 -9.68 -10.94 -4.46
N GLU A 183 -9.36 -11.84 -5.38
CA GLU A 183 -9.17 -11.53 -6.80
C GLU A 183 -10.41 -10.89 -7.44
N TYR A 184 -11.62 -11.26 -6.99
CA TYR A 184 -12.87 -10.65 -7.46
C TYR A 184 -12.99 -9.16 -7.08
N MET A 185 -12.27 -8.70 -6.05
CA MET A 185 -12.18 -7.28 -5.72
C MET A 185 -11.22 -6.56 -6.69
N LEU A 186 -10.07 -7.19 -7.02
CA LEU A 186 -9.00 -6.59 -7.82
C LEU A 186 -9.33 -6.52 -9.31
N ASN A 187 -9.98 -7.55 -9.85
CA ASN A 187 -10.15 -7.73 -11.29
C ASN A 187 -11.36 -7.00 -11.90
N ARG A 188 -12.08 -6.20 -11.12
CA ARG A 188 -13.22 -5.41 -11.61
C ARG A 188 -13.02 -3.92 -11.32
N PRO A 189 -12.77 -3.08 -12.35
CA PRO A 189 -12.60 -1.62 -12.19
C PRO A 189 -13.82 -0.91 -11.57
N GLY A 190 -14.99 -1.57 -11.53
CA GLY A 190 -16.17 -1.10 -10.83
C GLY A 190 -16.06 -1.17 -9.32
N ARG A 191 -15.24 -2.08 -8.77
CA ARG A 191 -15.05 -2.31 -7.33
C ARG A 191 -13.88 -1.53 -6.77
N ILE A 192 -12.67 -1.82 -7.28
CA ILE A 192 -11.46 -1.05 -6.96
C ILE A 192 -11.14 -0.17 -8.16
N PHE A 193 -11.30 1.15 -8.00
CA PHE A 193 -11.03 2.10 -9.07
C PHE A 193 -9.56 2.45 -9.19
N TYR A 194 -8.90 2.68 -8.05
CA TYR A 194 -7.45 2.88 -7.97
C TYR A 194 -6.81 1.78 -7.14
N HIS A 195 -5.74 1.21 -7.65
CA HIS A 195 -4.85 0.34 -6.91
C HIS A 195 -3.45 0.97 -6.90
N PHE A 196 -3.06 1.57 -5.78
CA PHE A 196 -1.72 2.11 -5.59
C PHE A 196 -0.85 1.06 -4.91
N LYS A 197 0.16 0.60 -5.64
CA LYS A 197 1.17 -0.31 -5.10
C LYS A 197 2.32 0.51 -4.55
N TYR A 198 2.68 0.22 -3.31
CA TYR A 198 3.83 0.78 -2.62
C TYR A 198 4.91 -0.30 -2.58
N ASP A 199 5.72 -0.31 -3.62
CA ASP A 199 6.87 -1.20 -3.75
C ASP A 199 8.07 -0.64 -2.97
N LYS A 200 9.28 -0.79 -3.47
CA LYS A 200 10.47 -0.19 -2.87
C LYS A 200 10.37 1.34 -2.86
N LEU A 201 10.96 1.95 -1.83
CA LEU A 201 11.05 3.40 -1.73
C LEU A 201 11.86 3.94 -2.92
N ASN A 202 11.33 4.96 -3.61
CA ASN A 202 11.97 5.56 -4.77
C ASN A 202 13.20 6.36 -4.33
N GLU A 203 14.30 6.28 -5.08
CA GLU A 203 15.53 7.02 -4.84
C GLU A 203 15.30 8.55 -4.78
N TYR A 204 14.36 9.06 -5.57
CA TYR A 204 13.94 10.46 -5.49
C TYR A 204 13.44 10.84 -4.09
N ILE A 205 12.62 10.00 -3.46
CA ILE A 205 12.10 10.24 -2.10
C ILE A 205 13.22 10.18 -1.07
N ILE A 206 14.18 9.26 -1.23
CA ILE A 206 15.36 9.18 -0.36
C ILE A 206 16.15 10.47 -0.45
N THR A 207 16.45 10.91 -1.66
CA THR A 207 17.21 12.16 -1.90
C THR A 207 16.45 13.38 -1.36
N GLU A 208 15.16 13.47 -1.60
CA GLU A 208 14.31 14.57 -1.11
C GLU A 208 14.33 14.62 0.43
N TYR A 209 14.19 13.48 1.09
CA TYR A 209 14.21 13.38 2.55
C TYR A 209 15.59 13.72 3.14
N CYS A 210 16.65 13.17 2.58
CA CYS A 210 18.03 13.44 3.00
C CYS A 210 18.38 14.93 2.86
N ASN A 211 18.00 15.56 1.75
CA ASN A 211 18.19 17.01 1.53
C ASN A 211 17.44 17.85 2.57
N ASP A 212 16.20 17.48 2.88
CA ASP A 212 15.41 18.16 3.92
C ASP A 212 16.06 18.05 5.32
N LYS A 213 16.75 16.97 5.59
CA LYS A 213 17.48 16.73 6.85
C LYS A 213 18.93 17.19 6.81
N ASN A 214 19.35 17.86 5.75
CA ASN A 214 20.72 18.34 5.53
C ASN A 214 21.78 17.21 5.59
N VAL A 215 21.44 16.02 5.13
CA VAL A 215 22.39 14.92 4.97
C VAL A 215 23.25 15.20 3.74
N PRO A 216 24.59 15.15 3.83
CA PRO A 216 25.50 15.36 2.70
C PRO A 216 25.27 14.35 1.57
N THR A 217 25.77 14.68 0.38
CA THR A 217 25.57 13.86 -0.83
C THR A 217 26.18 12.46 -0.71
N GLU A 218 27.37 12.34 -0.13
CA GLU A 218 28.08 11.06 0.01
C GLU A 218 27.27 10.06 0.89
N PRO A 219 26.90 10.37 2.16
CA PRO A 219 26.05 9.48 2.94
C PRO A 219 24.66 9.25 2.31
N THR A 220 24.12 10.21 1.57
CA THR A 220 22.86 10.03 0.84
C THR A 220 23.01 8.96 -0.23
N GLN A 221 24.14 8.91 -0.94
CA GLN A 221 24.41 7.88 -1.94
C GLN A 221 24.56 6.50 -1.28
N ASP A 222 25.25 6.42 -0.14
CA ASP A 222 25.37 5.17 0.63
C ASP A 222 23.99 4.64 1.05
N ILE A 223 23.08 5.51 1.50
CA ILE A 223 21.70 5.14 1.85
C ILE A 223 20.96 4.61 0.62
N ILE A 224 21.12 5.23 -0.55
CA ILE A 224 20.50 4.77 -1.81
C ILE A 224 21.03 3.39 -2.18
N ASP A 225 22.32 3.15 -2.08
CA ASP A 225 22.93 1.86 -2.41
C ASP A 225 22.45 0.76 -1.46
N ILE A 226 22.32 1.07 -0.18
CA ILE A 226 21.74 0.16 0.81
C ILE A 226 20.25 -0.10 0.51
N ALA A 227 19.49 0.92 0.13
CA ALA A 227 18.08 0.76 -0.23
C ALA A 227 17.89 -0.22 -1.41
N ARG A 228 18.86 -0.29 -2.31
CA ARG A 228 18.88 -1.29 -3.40
C ARG A 228 19.14 -2.71 -2.89
N MET A 229 19.92 -2.87 -1.80
CA MET A 229 20.32 -4.16 -1.22
C MET A 229 19.32 -4.70 -0.20
N VAL A 230 18.45 -3.87 0.33
CA VAL A 230 17.43 -4.25 1.31
C VAL A 230 16.12 -4.57 0.59
N ASN A 231 15.58 -5.78 0.80
CA ASN A 231 14.33 -6.21 0.13
C ASN A 231 13.14 -5.35 0.50
N GLU A 232 13.09 -4.90 1.74
CA GLU A 232 11.95 -4.20 2.31
C GLU A 232 12.37 -2.81 2.83
N PHE A 233 13.10 -2.04 2.04
CA PHE A 233 13.51 -0.70 2.43
C PHE A 233 12.30 0.23 2.47
N SER A 234 11.84 0.53 3.68
CA SER A 234 10.68 1.38 3.95
C SER A 234 11.08 2.81 4.33
N PHE A 235 10.10 3.71 4.35
CA PHE A 235 10.33 5.08 4.82
C PHE A 235 10.71 5.13 6.30
N ASP A 236 10.20 4.19 7.12
CA ASP A 236 10.57 4.10 8.54
C ASP A 236 12.05 3.72 8.71
N ILE A 237 12.57 2.82 7.86
CA ILE A 237 13.99 2.48 7.83
C ILE A 237 14.82 3.71 7.45
N LEU A 238 14.45 4.41 6.37
CA LEU A 238 15.10 5.63 5.94
C LEU A 238 15.14 6.67 7.07
N LYS A 239 14.02 6.88 7.73
CA LYS A 239 13.90 7.81 8.85
C LYS A 239 14.85 7.44 10.00
N GLY A 240 14.88 6.15 10.37
CA GLY A 240 15.78 5.66 11.41
C GLY A 240 17.24 5.88 11.08
N ILE A 241 17.68 5.56 9.86
CA ILE A 241 19.05 5.77 9.41
C ILE A 241 19.44 7.26 9.45
N VAL A 242 18.59 8.11 8.90
CA VAL A 242 18.86 9.55 8.82
C VAL A 242 18.85 10.19 10.22
N GLU A 243 17.96 9.77 11.11
CA GLU A 243 17.92 10.24 12.50
C GLU A 243 19.20 9.88 13.24
N GLU A 244 19.68 8.64 13.10
CA GLU A 244 20.89 8.15 13.75
C GLU A 244 22.13 8.86 13.18
N TYR A 245 22.21 8.98 11.84
CA TYR A 245 23.28 9.72 11.17
C TYR A 245 23.33 11.18 11.63
N THR A 246 22.19 11.86 11.65
CA THR A 246 22.12 13.29 12.04
C THR A 246 22.51 13.48 13.50
N ARG A 247 22.27 12.50 14.37
CA ARG A 247 22.57 12.57 15.80
C ARG A 247 24.02 12.30 16.11
N TYR A 248 24.67 11.35 15.45
CA TYR A 248 25.99 10.86 15.83
C TYR A 248 27.05 10.97 14.73
N GLY A 249 26.67 11.11 13.47
CA GLY A 249 27.59 11.21 12.33
C GLY A 249 28.39 9.93 12.04
N HIS A 250 27.90 8.77 12.50
CA HIS A 250 28.55 7.48 12.23
C HIS A 250 28.43 7.09 10.77
N PRO A 251 29.37 6.27 10.23
CA PRO A 251 29.26 5.69 8.90
C PRO A 251 27.95 4.91 8.73
N ILE A 252 27.37 4.98 7.53
CA ILE A 252 26.06 4.34 7.27
C ILE A 252 26.08 2.82 7.50
N ASP A 253 27.19 2.15 7.19
CA ASP A 253 27.35 0.71 7.43
C ASP A 253 27.28 0.33 8.93
N ASP A 254 27.80 1.17 9.82
CA ASP A 254 27.74 0.96 11.26
C ASP A 254 26.30 1.16 11.75
N ILE A 255 25.62 2.21 11.26
CA ILE A 255 24.21 2.50 11.57
C ILE A 255 23.31 1.33 11.13
N ILE A 256 23.52 0.78 9.94
CA ILE A 256 22.78 -0.38 9.43
C ILE A 256 22.90 -1.58 10.36
N ARG A 257 24.10 -1.82 10.85
CA ARG A 257 24.38 -2.92 11.80
C ARG A 257 23.69 -2.69 13.14
N ASP A 258 23.78 -1.48 13.67
CA ASP A 258 23.21 -1.11 14.97
C ASP A 258 21.67 -1.12 14.94
N LEU A 259 21.07 -0.72 13.83
CA LEU A 259 19.62 -0.79 13.62
C LEU A 259 19.13 -2.18 13.21
N ASN A 260 20.01 -3.19 13.14
CA ASN A 260 19.70 -4.57 12.73
C ASN A 260 18.93 -4.65 11.38
N ILE A 261 19.35 -3.80 10.43
CA ILE A 261 18.78 -3.80 9.09
C ILE A 261 19.44 -4.93 8.30
N VAL A 262 18.64 -5.91 7.91
CA VAL A 262 19.11 -7.07 7.16
C VAL A 262 19.27 -6.68 5.70
N THR A 263 20.52 -6.58 5.25
CA THR A 263 20.84 -6.52 3.82
C THR A 263 20.85 -7.91 3.26
N GLU A 264 20.25 -8.13 2.10
CA GLU A 264 20.49 -9.36 1.37
C GLU A 264 21.97 -9.38 1.00
N LYS A 265 22.71 -10.32 1.59
CA LYS A 265 24.01 -10.67 1.04
C LYS A 265 23.75 -10.99 -0.42
N GLU A 266 24.49 -10.37 -1.32
CA GLU A 266 24.44 -10.69 -2.75
C GLU A 266 24.41 -12.20 -2.86
N SER A 267 23.25 -12.77 -3.17
CA SER A 267 23.15 -14.16 -3.51
C SER A 267 23.82 -14.27 -4.87
N LYS A 268 25.11 -14.63 -4.85
CA LYS A 268 25.82 -14.95 -6.08
C LYS A 268 25.14 -16.17 -6.66
N TRP A 269 24.38 -15.97 -7.73
CA TRP A 269 23.84 -17.06 -8.49
C TRP A 269 24.99 -17.66 -9.28
N ILE A 270 25.29 -18.92 -9.00
CA ILE A 270 26.27 -19.68 -9.79
C ILE A 270 25.47 -20.47 -10.81
N MET A 271 25.57 -20.09 -12.07
CA MET A 271 24.96 -20.81 -13.17
C MET A 271 26.01 -21.69 -13.85
N GLN A 272 25.72 -23.00 -13.93
CA GLN A 272 26.56 -23.92 -14.70
C GLN A 272 25.94 -24.14 -16.08
N VAL A 273 26.56 -23.56 -17.11
CA VAL A 273 26.17 -23.78 -18.49
C VAL A 273 26.83 -25.07 -18.96
N THR A 274 25.99 -26.07 -19.21
CA THR A 274 26.47 -27.43 -19.64
C THR A 274 26.40 -27.63 -21.15
N ARG A 275 25.60 -26.82 -21.85
CA ARG A 275 25.40 -26.94 -23.29
C ARG A 275 25.01 -25.59 -23.89
N VAL A 276 25.66 -25.23 -25.01
CA VAL A 276 25.24 -24.13 -25.86
C VAL A 276 25.08 -24.69 -27.27
N MET A 277 23.92 -24.53 -27.88
CA MET A 277 23.62 -25.07 -29.22
C MET A 277 23.64 -23.96 -30.27
N LEU A 278 24.42 -24.14 -31.28
CA LEU A 278 24.41 -23.31 -32.48
C LEU A 278 24.22 -24.26 -33.69
N ASP A 279 23.25 -24.00 -34.55
CA ASP A 279 22.93 -24.85 -35.73
C ASP A 279 22.83 -26.34 -35.40
N ASN A 280 22.17 -26.67 -34.29
CA ASN A 280 22.05 -28.05 -33.74
C ASN A 280 23.36 -28.72 -33.33
N LYS A 281 24.45 -27.97 -33.23
CA LYS A 281 25.73 -28.48 -32.70
C LYS A 281 26.04 -27.87 -31.35
N ASN A 282 26.45 -28.70 -30.40
CA ASN A 282 26.96 -28.22 -29.13
C ASN A 282 28.31 -27.55 -29.33
N ILE A 283 28.42 -26.26 -29.01
CA ILE A 283 29.66 -25.49 -29.16
C ILE A 283 30.50 -25.46 -27.87
N LEU A 284 29.98 -25.99 -26.75
CA LEU A 284 30.73 -26.09 -25.52
C LEU A 284 31.52 -27.40 -25.48
N SER A 285 32.83 -27.29 -25.27
CA SER A 285 33.71 -28.45 -25.04
C SER A 285 33.65 -28.96 -23.58
N LYS A 286 33.40 -28.06 -22.62
CA LYS A 286 33.27 -28.36 -21.18
C LYS A 286 32.23 -27.44 -20.54
N PRO A 287 31.60 -27.86 -19.41
CA PRO A 287 30.73 -26.96 -18.66
C PRO A 287 31.45 -25.72 -18.19
N VAL A 288 30.80 -24.58 -18.29
CA VAL A 288 31.33 -23.27 -17.86
C VAL A 288 30.50 -22.79 -16.67
N THR A 289 31.17 -22.32 -15.63
CA THR A 289 30.53 -21.72 -14.46
C THR A 289 30.55 -20.19 -14.62
N ILE A 290 29.39 -19.58 -14.47
CA ILE A 290 29.20 -18.13 -14.60
C ILE A 290 28.66 -17.62 -13.27
N ASP A 291 29.36 -16.66 -12.67
CA ASP A 291 28.88 -15.92 -11.51
C ASP A 291 27.95 -14.79 -11.99
N LEU A 292 26.67 -14.88 -11.68
CA LEU A 292 25.68 -13.88 -12.03
C LEU A 292 25.45 -12.96 -10.81
N PRO A 293 25.65 -11.65 -10.92
CA PRO A 293 25.26 -10.72 -9.89
C PRO A 293 23.74 -10.72 -9.76
N SER A 294 23.22 -10.73 -8.52
CA SER A 294 21.80 -10.85 -8.17
C SER A 294 20.88 -9.74 -8.72
N LYS A 295 21.43 -8.75 -9.42
CA LYS A 295 20.75 -7.51 -9.83
C LYS A 295 20.48 -7.37 -11.33
N HIS A 296 20.70 -8.38 -12.14
CA HIS A 296 20.40 -8.25 -13.57
C HIS A 296 18.99 -8.76 -13.91
N ASN A 297 18.05 -7.81 -14.09
CA ASN A 297 16.83 -7.99 -14.87
C ASN A 297 17.12 -8.00 -16.40
N SER A 298 18.37 -8.17 -16.82
CA SER A 298 18.70 -8.31 -18.25
C SER A 298 18.52 -9.76 -18.66
N GLN A 299 17.64 -9.98 -19.61
CA GLN A 299 17.41 -11.28 -20.25
C GLN A 299 18.58 -11.69 -21.17
N CYS A 300 19.67 -10.94 -21.20
CA CYS A 300 20.83 -11.18 -22.04
C CYS A 300 22.08 -11.33 -21.19
N ILE A 301 22.81 -12.41 -21.40
CA ILE A 301 24.14 -12.67 -20.82
C ILE A 301 25.10 -12.69 -21.99
N ASP A 302 26.04 -11.75 -22.00
CA ASP A 302 27.12 -11.75 -22.98
C ASP A 302 28.11 -12.87 -22.58
N LEU A 303 28.10 -13.95 -23.37
CA LEU A 303 29.06 -15.03 -23.24
C LEU A 303 30.21 -14.74 -24.22
N ASP A 304 31.40 -14.49 -23.71
CA ASP A 304 32.61 -14.46 -24.55
C ASP A 304 32.90 -15.87 -25.08
N VAL A 305 32.48 -16.11 -26.32
CA VAL A 305 32.67 -17.40 -27.01
C VAL A 305 34.15 -17.76 -27.15
N ASN A 306 35.06 -16.78 -27.15
CA ASN A 306 36.50 -17.01 -27.17
C ASN A 306 37.03 -17.57 -25.85
N ALA A 307 36.40 -17.20 -24.71
CA ALA A 307 36.70 -17.80 -23.40
C ALA A 307 36.17 -19.24 -23.29
N LEU A 308 35.16 -19.59 -24.10
CA LEU A 308 34.54 -20.91 -24.13
C LEU A 308 35.31 -21.93 -25.01
N ASN A 309 36.06 -21.44 -26.00
CA ASN A 309 36.84 -22.25 -26.94
C ASN A 309 38.34 -21.92 -26.81
N ALA A 310 38.98 -22.35 -25.75
CA ALA A 310 40.44 -22.23 -25.58
C ALA A 310 41.26 -22.99 -26.62
N ASP A 311 40.60 -23.67 -27.57
CA ASP A 311 41.24 -24.34 -28.72
C ASP A 311 40.41 -24.11 -29.99
N LYS A 312 40.66 -23.02 -30.68
CA LYS A 312 40.53 -22.72 -32.13
C LYS A 312 39.87 -21.36 -32.43
N THR A 313 40.76 -20.46 -32.85
CA THR A 313 40.62 -19.45 -33.91
C THR A 313 39.25 -18.85 -34.23
N GLN A 314 39.17 -17.53 -33.92
CA GLN A 314 38.41 -16.49 -34.64
C GLN A 314 36.94 -16.75 -34.98
N SER A 315 36.07 -16.22 -34.14
CA SER A 315 34.99 -15.30 -34.53
C SER A 315 34.27 -14.81 -33.28
N SER A 316 34.13 -13.51 -33.16
CA SER A 316 33.37 -12.84 -32.08
C SER A 316 31.90 -12.88 -32.46
N ASP A 317 31.21 -13.91 -32.07
CA ASP A 317 29.75 -13.95 -32.17
C ASP A 317 29.15 -13.86 -30.77
N VAL A 318 28.39 -12.81 -30.55
CA VAL A 318 27.57 -12.59 -29.33
C VAL A 318 26.38 -13.51 -29.43
N VAL A 319 26.24 -14.46 -28.53
CA VAL A 319 25.06 -15.32 -28.42
C VAL A 319 24.13 -14.70 -27.37
N MET A 320 23.00 -14.12 -27.82
CA MET A 320 21.90 -13.77 -26.93
C MET A 320 21.11 -15.01 -26.51
N LEU A 321 20.95 -15.23 -25.22
CA LEU A 321 20.09 -16.27 -24.64
C LEU A 321 18.82 -15.65 -24.10
#